data_2fddd20a0cbebb6218d122af4c2e2496
#
_entry.id   2fddd20a0cbebb6218d122af4c2e2496
#
_cell.length_a   1.000
_cell.length_b   1.000
_cell.length_c   1.000
_cell.angle_alpha   90.00
_cell.angle_beta   90.00
_cell.angle_gamma   90.00
#
_symmetry.space_group_name_H-M   'P 1'
#
loop_
_entity.id
_entity.type
_entity.pdbx_description
1 polymer ?
#
loop_
_entity_poly.entity_id
_entity_poly.type
_entity_poly.pdbx_seq_one_letter_code
_entity_poly.pdbx_strand_id
1 'polypeptide(L)'
;MAAINIQKVGIIGTGFVGTSIAFTLLQKGLFSEMVLIDVNRDKAEGEAMDLSHGIPFAKPMAICAGDYDDIADAGLVIVTAGAAQKPGETRLDLVNKNVGIFKSIIPEIAKRNRDAILLIVSNPVDILTYVAWRLSGYPQERVIGSGTVLDSARLRYLLGQRLAVNPQSVHAYIIGEHGDSELAVWSEANVSGIALDQFCEFRGYRAHAENEQKIYEHVEVRRSEERRVGKECR
;
A
#
# COMPACT_ATOMS: atom_id res chain seq x y z
N MET A 1 -24.89 -14.76 -8.35
CA MET A 1 -23.85 -13.79 -7.95
C MET A 1 -24.06 -12.53 -8.77
N ALA A 2 -23.94 -11.35 -8.18
CA ALA A 2 -23.97 -10.09 -8.94
C ALA A 2 -22.76 -10.07 -9.91
N ALA A 3 -22.92 -9.41 -11.06
CA ALA A 3 -21.80 -9.20 -11.97
C ALA A 3 -20.78 -8.27 -11.32
N ILE A 4 -19.49 -8.59 -11.43
CA ILE A 4 -18.41 -7.76 -10.84
C ILE A 4 -18.37 -6.39 -11.52
N ASN A 5 -18.40 -5.35 -10.72
CA ASN A 5 -18.23 -3.97 -11.14
C ASN A 5 -16.75 -3.57 -10.98
N ILE A 6 -15.99 -3.60 -12.06
CA ILE A 6 -14.56 -3.22 -12.05
C ILE A 6 -14.32 -1.73 -11.76
N GLN A 7 -15.37 -0.90 -11.81
CA GLN A 7 -15.34 0.52 -11.48
C GLN A 7 -15.69 0.79 -10.01
N LYS A 8 -15.87 -0.27 -9.20
CA LYS A 8 -16.20 -0.18 -7.78
C LYS A 8 -15.05 -0.69 -6.92
N VAL A 9 -14.70 0.08 -5.91
CA VAL A 9 -13.66 -0.26 -4.91
C VAL A 9 -14.23 -0.24 -3.51
N GLY A 10 -13.92 -1.25 -2.71
CA GLY A 10 -14.13 -1.26 -1.27
C GLY A 10 -12.83 -0.99 -0.53
N ILE A 11 -12.85 -0.14 0.50
CA ILE A 11 -11.71 0.13 1.37
C ILE A 11 -12.08 -0.23 2.81
N ILE A 12 -11.39 -1.20 3.40
CA ILE A 12 -11.64 -1.67 4.75
C ILE A 12 -10.56 -1.14 5.69
N GLY A 13 -10.99 -0.28 6.59
CA GLY A 13 -10.16 0.50 7.48
C GLY A 13 -9.99 1.95 6.98
N THR A 14 -10.64 2.91 7.67
CA THR A 14 -10.54 4.34 7.37
C THR A 14 -9.55 5.04 8.30
N GLY A 15 -8.43 4.37 8.58
CA GLY A 15 -7.26 4.99 9.20
C GLY A 15 -6.51 5.89 8.23
N PHE A 16 -5.38 6.47 8.66
CA PHE A 16 -4.58 7.37 7.82
C PHE A 16 -4.20 6.78 6.46
N VAL A 17 -3.86 5.50 6.40
CA VAL A 17 -3.51 4.82 5.15
C VAL A 17 -4.74 4.68 4.26
N GLY A 18 -5.85 4.18 4.80
CA GLY A 18 -7.08 3.96 4.04
C GLY A 18 -7.65 5.26 3.47
N THR A 19 -7.71 6.33 4.28
CA THR A 19 -8.19 7.64 3.81
C THR A 19 -7.25 8.29 2.80
N SER A 20 -5.93 8.14 2.96
CA SER A 20 -4.94 8.61 1.97
C SER A 20 -5.09 7.88 0.64
N ILE A 21 -5.34 6.57 0.67
CA ILE A 21 -5.64 5.77 -0.54
C ILE A 21 -6.95 6.26 -1.17
N ALA A 22 -8.02 6.39 -0.38
CA ALA A 22 -9.31 6.86 -0.84
C ALA A 22 -9.22 8.22 -1.54
N PHE A 23 -8.55 9.18 -0.91
CA PHE A 23 -8.30 10.50 -1.48
C PHE A 23 -7.50 10.42 -2.79
N THR A 24 -6.46 9.61 -2.84
CA THR A 24 -5.63 9.44 -4.04
C THR A 24 -6.44 8.83 -5.18
N LEU A 25 -7.27 7.81 -4.89
CA LEU A 25 -8.13 7.18 -5.90
C LEU A 25 -9.18 8.16 -6.44
N LEU A 26 -9.76 9.01 -5.58
CA LEU A 26 -10.66 10.09 -5.99
C LEU A 26 -9.95 11.06 -6.93
N GLN A 27 -8.77 11.56 -6.57
CA GLN A 27 -8.01 12.50 -7.39
C GLN A 27 -7.60 11.89 -8.74
N LYS A 28 -7.23 10.61 -8.78
CA LYS A 28 -6.89 9.90 -10.01
C LYS A 28 -8.11 9.54 -10.85
N GLY A 29 -9.30 9.46 -10.25
CA GLY A 29 -10.55 9.09 -10.91
C GLY A 29 -10.46 7.72 -11.58
N LEU A 30 -9.95 6.73 -10.84
CA LEU A 30 -9.78 5.35 -11.32
C LEU A 30 -11.07 4.53 -11.18
N PHE A 31 -11.96 4.94 -10.28
CA PHE A 31 -13.23 4.26 -10.01
C PHE A 31 -14.40 5.24 -10.11
N SER A 32 -15.58 4.72 -10.32
CA SER A 32 -16.83 5.48 -10.26
C SER A 32 -17.60 5.30 -8.94
N GLU A 33 -17.25 4.24 -8.18
CA GLU A 33 -17.89 3.93 -6.91
C GLU A 33 -16.83 3.56 -5.86
N MET A 34 -16.98 4.08 -4.64
CA MET A 34 -16.12 3.78 -3.50
C MET A 34 -16.95 3.55 -2.25
N VAL A 35 -16.73 2.42 -1.59
CA VAL A 35 -17.36 2.07 -0.32
C VAL A 35 -16.28 2.05 0.77
N LEU A 36 -16.48 2.85 1.82
CA LEU A 36 -15.61 2.89 3.00
C LEU A 36 -16.21 2.08 4.12
N ILE A 37 -15.44 1.16 4.68
CA ILE A 37 -15.85 0.28 5.77
C ILE A 37 -14.87 0.43 6.94
N ASP A 38 -15.39 0.70 8.13
CA ASP A 38 -14.59 0.72 9.36
C ASP A 38 -15.41 0.13 10.52
N VAL A 39 -14.74 -0.41 11.52
CA VAL A 39 -15.38 -0.86 12.77
C VAL A 39 -16.06 0.31 13.48
N ASN A 40 -15.50 1.51 13.35
CA ASN A 40 -16.12 2.76 13.75
C ASN A 40 -16.89 3.35 12.55
N ARG A 41 -18.19 3.07 12.50
CA ARG A 41 -19.07 3.50 11.41
C ARG A 41 -19.14 5.01 11.27
N ASP A 42 -19.26 5.74 12.38
CA ASP A 42 -19.34 7.21 12.38
C ASP A 42 -18.09 7.81 11.75
N LYS A 43 -16.92 7.21 12.00
CA LYS A 43 -15.68 7.61 11.34
C LYS A 43 -15.72 7.38 9.84
N ALA A 44 -16.17 6.21 9.39
CA ALA A 44 -16.29 5.92 7.96
C ALA A 44 -17.26 6.88 7.27
N GLU A 45 -18.36 7.22 7.92
CA GLU A 45 -19.33 8.21 7.44
C GLU A 45 -18.73 9.61 7.34
N GLY A 46 -18.00 10.06 8.35
CA GLY A 46 -17.29 11.33 8.34
C GLY A 46 -16.28 11.43 7.21
N GLU A 47 -15.46 10.39 7.02
CA GLU A 47 -14.46 10.34 5.93
C GLU A 47 -15.14 10.29 4.54
N ALA A 48 -16.25 9.55 4.40
CA ALA A 48 -17.01 9.52 3.15
C ALA A 48 -17.62 10.89 2.81
N MET A 49 -18.13 11.60 3.80
CA MET A 49 -18.65 12.96 3.62
C MET A 49 -17.54 13.93 3.21
N ASP A 50 -16.40 13.89 3.90
CA ASP A 50 -15.25 14.78 3.63
C ASP A 50 -14.72 14.56 2.20
N LEU A 51 -14.51 13.32 1.80
CA LEU A 51 -14.11 12.97 0.43
C LEU A 51 -15.14 13.42 -0.61
N SER A 52 -16.44 13.28 -0.30
CA SER A 52 -17.53 13.69 -1.20
C SER A 52 -17.54 15.19 -1.44
N HIS A 53 -17.14 16.00 -0.46
CA HIS A 53 -17.00 17.45 -0.63
C HIS A 53 -15.88 17.83 -1.62
N GLY A 54 -14.96 16.92 -1.91
CA GLY A 54 -13.92 17.09 -2.93
C GLY A 54 -14.38 16.78 -4.36
N ILE A 55 -15.52 16.12 -4.56
CA ILE A 55 -16.01 15.70 -5.89
C ILE A 55 -16.15 16.86 -6.88
N PRO A 56 -16.60 18.08 -6.49
CA PRO A 56 -16.65 19.19 -7.42
C PRO A 56 -15.32 19.56 -8.08
N PHE A 57 -14.19 19.13 -7.51
CA PHE A 57 -12.83 19.39 -7.99
C PHE A 57 -12.14 18.12 -8.54
N ALA A 58 -12.84 17.00 -8.61
CA ALA A 58 -12.32 15.70 -9.05
C ALA A 58 -13.22 15.09 -10.13
N LYS A 59 -12.90 13.86 -10.57
CA LYS A 59 -13.80 13.11 -11.43
C LYS A 59 -15.04 12.63 -10.65
N PRO A 60 -16.21 12.53 -11.27
CA PRO A 60 -17.43 12.03 -10.62
C PRO A 60 -17.19 10.64 -10.02
N MET A 61 -17.54 10.48 -8.73
CA MET A 61 -17.45 9.23 -8.01
C MET A 61 -18.56 9.19 -6.96
N ALA A 62 -19.29 8.09 -6.86
CA ALA A 62 -20.19 7.84 -5.75
C ALA A 62 -19.38 7.31 -4.56
N ILE A 63 -19.37 8.04 -3.43
CA ILE A 63 -18.63 7.66 -2.23
C ILE A 63 -19.61 7.50 -1.09
N CYS A 64 -19.55 6.36 -0.39
CA CYS A 64 -20.38 6.13 0.79
C CYS A 64 -19.63 5.33 1.86
N ALA A 65 -20.04 5.49 3.10
CA ALA A 65 -19.78 4.51 4.13
C ALA A 65 -20.78 3.37 4.00
N GLY A 66 -20.30 2.14 4.11
CA GLY A 66 -21.14 0.95 3.92
C GLY A 66 -20.72 -0.21 4.81
N ASP A 67 -21.23 -1.36 4.47
CA ASP A 67 -20.88 -2.64 5.08
C ASP A 67 -20.39 -3.66 4.03
N TYR A 68 -20.21 -4.91 4.46
CA TYR A 68 -19.68 -5.95 3.57
C TYR A 68 -20.67 -6.35 2.45
N ASP A 69 -21.96 -6.08 2.59
CA ASP A 69 -22.94 -6.35 1.53
C ASP A 69 -22.80 -5.34 0.40
N ASP A 70 -22.39 -4.11 0.72
CA ASP A 70 -22.19 -3.03 -0.26
C ASP A 70 -20.97 -3.25 -1.18
N ILE A 71 -20.07 -4.16 -0.82
CA ILE A 71 -18.91 -4.53 -1.66
C ILE A 71 -19.05 -5.89 -2.35
N ALA A 72 -20.26 -6.46 -2.35
CA ALA A 72 -20.51 -7.79 -2.93
C ALA A 72 -20.21 -7.89 -4.43
N ASP A 73 -20.26 -6.77 -5.14
CA ASP A 73 -19.93 -6.65 -6.57
C ASP A 73 -18.64 -5.88 -6.86
N ALA A 74 -17.90 -5.43 -5.85
CA ALA A 74 -16.69 -4.65 -6.04
C ALA A 74 -15.60 -5.44 -6.80
N GLY A 75 -14.93 -4.80 -7.77
CA GLY A 75 -13.81 -5.41 -8.50
C GLY A 75 -12.50 -5.44 -7.71
N LEU A 76 -12.34 -4.50 -6.77
CA LEU A 76 -11.17 -4.38 -5.91
C LEU A 76 -11.61 -4.15 -4.47
N VAL A 77 -11.01 -4.90 -3.54
CA VAL A 77 -11.17 -4.66 -2.09
C VAL A 77 -9.79 -4.45 -1.49
N ILE A 78 -9.58 -3.26 -0.92
CA ILE A 78 -8.33 -2.86 -0.28
C ILE A 78 -8.47 -2.98 1.22
N VAL A 79 -7.59 -3.77 1.87
CA VAL A 79 -7.60 -3.99 3.31
C VAL A 79 -6.44 -3.23 3.94
N THR A 80 -6.77 -2.16 4.65
CA THR A 80 -5.84 -1.34 5.43
C THR A 80 -6.10 -1.44 6.93
N ALA A 81 -7.15 -2.17 7.31
CA ALA A 81 -7.51 -2.38 8.69
C ALA A 81 -6.43 -3.16 9.46
N GLY A 82 -6.04 -2.67 10.59
CA GLY A 82 -5.04 -3.26 11.46
C GLY A 82 -4.74 -2.39 12.65
N ALA A 83 -4.20 -3.00 13.70
CA ALA A 83 -3.73 -2.27 14.87
C ALA A 83 -2.29 -1.79 14.65
N ALA A 84 -2.00 -0.58 15.13
CA ALA A 84 -0.63 -0.10 15.23
C ALA A 84 0.09 -0.75 16.42
N GLN A 85 1.41 -0.94 16.30
CA GLN A 85 2.25 -1.42 17.39
C GLN A 85 2.26 -0.40 18.53
N LYS A 86 1.98 -0.86 19.75
CA LYS A 86 2.06 -0.03 20.96
C LYS A 86 3.46 -0.06 21.57
N PRO A 87 3.87 0.95 22.34
CA PRO A 87 5.10 0.88 23.10
C PRO A 87 5.13 -0.35 24.01
N GLY A 88 6.22 -1.14 23.93
CA GLY A 88 6.39 -2.38 24.71
C GLY A 88 5.81 -3.65 24.04
N GLU A 89 5.06 -3.55 22.96
CA GLU A 89 4.61 -4.71 22.20
C GLU A 89 5.74 -5.28 21.34
N THR A 90 5.83 -6.58 21.28
CA THR A 90 6.74 -7.28 20.35
C THR A 90 6.16 -7.31 18.93
N ARG A 91 7.01 -7.62 17.94
CA ARG A 91 6.58 -7.83 16.56
C ARG A 91 5.59 -9.02 16.45
N LEU A 92 5.79 -10.05 17.26
CA LEU A 92 4.91 -11.23 17.30
C LEU A 92 3.54 -10.90 17.88
N ASP A 93 3.46 -10.04 18.89
CA ASP A 93 2.18 -9.58 19.45
C ASP A 93 1.37 -8.82 18.41
N LEU A 94 2.02 -7.96 17.62
CA LEU A 94 1.38 -7.25 16.51
C LEU A 94 0.85 -8.20 15.45
N VAL A 95 1.64 -9.22 15.05
CA VAL A 95 1.22 -10.26 14.11
C VAL A 95 -0.04 -10.95 14.62
N ASN A 96 -0.03 -11.46 15.84
CA ASN A 96 -1.15 -12.20 16.43
C ASN A 96 -2.42 -11.33 16.48
N LYS A 97 -2.28 -10.08 16.85
CA LYS A 97 -3.38 -9.11 16.92
C LYS A 97 -4.01 -8.87 15.55
N ASN A 98 -3.17 -8.61 14.53
CA ASN A 98 -3.64 -8.33 13.19
C ASN A 98 -4.18 -9.59 12.48
N VAL A 99 -3.63 -10.76 12.74
CA VAL A 99 -4.22 -12.04 12.32
C VAL A 99 -5.62 -12.22 12.94
N GLY A 100 -5.81 -11.86 14.21
CA GLY A 100 -7.13 -11.86 14.86
C GLY A 100 -8.14 -10.96 14.13
N ILE A 101 -7.72 -9.74 13.75
CA ILE A 101 -8.53 -8.80 12.96
C ILE A 101 -8.86 -9.39 11.58
N PHE A 102 -7.89 -9.98 10.90
CA PHE A 102 -8.10 -10.60 9.58
C PHE A 102 -9.05 -11.80 9.62
N LYS A 103 -9.04 -12.57 10.70
CA LYS A 103 -10.02 -13.65 10.92
C LYS A 103 -11.47 -13.17 10.99
N SER A 104 -11.71 -11.92 11.37
CA SER A 104 -13.06 -11.33 11.38
C SER A 104 -13.43 -10.65 10.06
N ILE A 105 -12.45 -10.14 9.30
CA ILE A 105 -12.67 -9.37 8.07
C ILE A 105 -12.73 -10.27 6.83
N ILE A 106 -11.71 -11.08 6.61
CA ILE A 106 -11.52 -11.80 5.34
C ILE A 106 -12.64 -12.78 5.04
N PRO A 107 -13.14 -13.59 6.00
CA PRO A 107 -14.28 -14.47 5.74
C PRO A 107 -15.57 -13.73 5.38
N GLU A 108 -15.79 -12.54 5.95
CA GLU A 108 -16.97 -11.73 5.64
C GLU A 108 -16.93 -11.17 4.20
N ILE A 109 -15.74 -10.80 3.72
CA ILE A 109 -15.54 -10.44 2.32
C ILE A 109 -15.81 -11.65 1.43
N ALA A 110 -15.13 -12.78 1.71
CA ALA A 110 -15.18 -13.98 0.89
C ALA A 110 -16.57 -14.63 0.80
N LYS A 111 -17.39 -14.46 1.83
CA LYS A 111 -18.79 -14.93 1.85
C LYS A 111 -19.66 -14.19 0.82
N ARG A 112 -19.38 -12.91 0.57
CA ARG A 112 -20.21 -12.05 -0.26
C ARG A 112 -19.65 -11.85 -1.66
N ASN A 113 -18.36 -11.73 -1.78
CA ASN A 113 -17.65 -11.50 -3.03
C ASN A 113 -16.52 -12.53 -3.18
N ARG A 114 -16.50 -13.31 -4.25
CA ARG A 114 -15.45 -14.31 -4.52
C ARG A 114 -14.62 -13.99 -5.75
N ASP A 115 -14.95 -12.90 -6.40
CA ASP A 115 -14.40 -12.55 -7.70
C ASP A 115 -13.57 -11.25 -7.68
N ALA A 116 -13.60 -10.51 -6.56
CA ALA A 116 -12.76 -9.34 -6.36
C ALA A 116 -11.26 -9.69 -6.32
N ILE A 117 -10.43 -8.71 -6.61
CA ILE A 117 -9.02 -8.71 -6.20
C ILE A 117 -8.96 -8.21 -4.75
N LEU A 118 -8.26 -8.92 -3.90
CA LEU A 118 -7.92 -8.47 -2.54
C LEU A 118 -6.53 -7.84 -2.55
N LEU A 119 -6.44 -6.55 -2.23
CA LEU A 119 -5.18 -5.85 -2.05
C LEU A 119 -4.93 -5.63 -0.55
N ILE A 120 -3.92 -6.27 -0.02
CA ILE A 120 -3.54 -6.20 1.39
C ILE A 120 -2.45 -5.13 1.57
N VAL A 121 -2.73 -4.18 2.46
CA VAL A 121 -1.82 -3.05 2.77
C VAL A 121 -1.46 -3.02 4.26
N SER A 122 -2.24 -3.71 5.10
CA SER A 122 -1.99 -3.82 6.54
C SER A 122 -0.67 -4.53 6.84
N ASN A 123 0.06 -4.06 7.86
CA ASN A 123 1.33 -4.65 8.29
C ASN A 123 1.16 -5.68 9.43
N PRO A 124 2.02 -6.72 9.45
CA PRO A 124 3.06 -7.06 8.47
C PRO A 124 2.48 -7.64 7.18
N VAL A 125 2.70 -6.96 6.07
CA VAL A 125 1.97 -7.17 4.81
C VAL A 125 2.12 -8.56 4.23
N ASP A 126 3.33 -9.13 4.21
CA ASP A 126 3.57 -10.45 3.60
C ASP A 126 2.86 -11.57 4.37
N ILE A 127 2.96 -11.53 5.70
CA ILE A 127 2.26 -12.49 6.58
C ILE A 127 0.74 -12.35 6.42
N LEU A 128 0.23 -11.10 6.43
CA LEU A 128 -1.20 -10.85 6.35
C LEU A 128 -1.77 -11.16 4.97
N THR A 129 -0.98 -11.01 3.90
CA THR A 129 -1.35 -11.44 2.55
C THR A 129 -1.52 -12.96 2.49
N TYR A 130 -0.56 -13.71 3.06
CA TYR A 130 -0.68 -15.17 3.17
C TYR A 130 -1.91 -15.58 4.01
N VAL A 131 -2.13 -14.93 5.15
CA VAL A 131 -3.30 -15.18 6.01
C VAL A 131 -4.60 -14.87 5.25
N ALA A 132 -4.66 -13.75 4.52
CA ALA A 132 -5.82 -13.38 3.72
C ALA A 132 -6.11 -14.43 2.64
N TRP A 133 -5.10 -14.89 1.93
CA TRP A 133 -5.24 -15.96 0.96
C TRP A 133 -5.80 -17.24 1.59
N ARG A 134 -5.25 -17.68 2.71
CA ARG A 134 -5.69 -18.90 3.41
C ARG A 134 -7.12 -18.81 3.97
N LEU A 135 -7.52 -17.63 4.44
CA LEU A 135 -8.83 -17.39 5.02
C LEU A 135 -9.92 -17.16 3.97
N SER A 136 -9.58 -16.54 2.84
CA SER A 136 -10.55 -16.22 1.79
C SER A 136 -10.93 -17.43 0.94
N GLY A 137 -10.01 -18.37 0.76
CA GLY A 137 -10.14 -19.44 -0.22
C GLY A 137 -10.14 -18.94 -1.67
N TYR A 138 -9.64 -17.72 -1.91
CA TYR A 138 -9.50 -17.15 -3.24
C TYR A 138 -8.36 -17.85 -4.02
N PRO A 139 -8.40 -17.83 -5.37
CA PRO A 139 -7.23 -18.12 -6.18
C PRO A 139 -6.06 -17.21 -5.78
N GLN A 140 -4.84 -17.74 -5.78
CA GLN A 140 -3.66 -17.02 -5.30
C GLN A 140 -3.42 -15.70 -6.05
N GLU A 141 -3.67 -15.70 -7.35
CA GLU A 141 -3.52 -14.54 -8.24
C GLU A 141 -4.49 -13.39 -7.94
N ARG A 142 -5.50 -13.62 -7.11
CA ARG A 142 -6.46 -12.60 -6.68
C ARG A 142 -6.18 -12.01 -5.30
N VAL A 143 -5.13 -12.45 -4.62
CA VAL A 143 -4.74 -11.94 -3.31
C VAL A 143 -3.33 -11.36 -3.40
N ILE A 144 -3.25 -10.04 -3.37
CA ILE A 144 -2.04 -9.28 -3.63
C ILE A 144 -1.67 -8.49 -2.38
N GLY A 145 -0.41 -8.57 -1.96
CA GLY A 145 0.16 -7.67 -0.96
C GLY A 145 0.77 -6.44 -1.62
N SER A 146 0.73 -5.29 -0.96
CA SER A 146 1.44 -4.09 -1.43
C SER A 146 2.97 -4.28 -1.42
N GLY A 147 3.46 -5.23 -0.63
CA GLY A 147 4.87 -5.66 -0.62
C GLY A 147 5.84 -4.49 -0.50
N THR A 148 6.86 -4.51 -1.32
CA THR A 148 7.96 -3.54 -1.36
C THR A 148 7.73 -2.37 -2.34
N VAL A 149 6.49 -2.10 -2.74
CA VAL A 149 6.18 -0.98 -3.66
C VAL A 149 6.61 0.36 -3.07
N LEU A 150 6.35 0.58 -1.78
CA LEU A 150 6.74 1.81 -1.09
C LEU A 150 8.27 1.93 -0.97
N ASP A 151 8.95 0.84 -0.66
CA ASP A 151 10.41 0.81 -0.54
C ASP A 151 11.08 1.06 -1.89
N SER A 152 10.55 0.49 -2.97
CA SER A 152 10.97 0.79 -4.34
C SER A 152 10.76 2.26 -4.71
N ALA A 153 9.64 2.85 -4.28
CA ALA A 153 9.39 4.28 -4.51
C ALA A 153 10.39 5.17 -3.75
N ARG A 154 10.75 4.81 -2.51
CA ARG A 154 11.79 5.48 -1.72
C ARG A 154 13.15 5.38 -2.37
N LEU A 155 13.53 4.18 -2.83
CA LEU A 155 14.78 3.95 -3.53
C LEU A 155 14.88 4.83 -4.78
N ARG A 156 13.83 4.86 -5.61
CA ARG A 156 13.76 5.71 -6.81
C ARG A 156 13.88 7.20 -6.47
N TYR A 157 13.22 7.64 -5.41
CA TYR A 157 13.30 9.03 -4.96
C TYR A 157 14.73 9.41 -4.52
N LEU A 158 15.38 8.57 -3.70
CA LEU A 158 16.73 8.81 -3.22
C LEU A 158 17.76 8.78 -4.33
N LEU A 159 17.64 7.85 -5.28
CA LEU A 159 18.45 7.81 -6.49
C LEU A 159 18.26 9.09 -7.32
N GLY A 160 17.00 9.51 -7.51
CA GLY A 160 16.69 10.75 -8.22
C GLY A 160 17.37 11.96 -7.59
N GLN A 161 17.29 12.10 -6.27
CA GLN A 161 17.98 13.15 -5.53
C GLN A 161 19.51 13.08 -5.70
N ARG A 162 20.08 11.87 -5.52
CA ARG A 162 21.53 11.66 -5.59
C ARG A 162 22.11 11.96 -6.97
N LEU A 163 21.39 11.58 -8.01
CA LEU A 163 21.82 11.72 -9.41
C LEU A 163 21.37 13.05 -10.05
N ALA A 164 20.65 13.88 -9.30
CA ALA A 164 20.03 15.12 -9.79
C ALA A 164 19.19 14.90 -11.06
N VAL A 165 18.32 13.87 -11.03
CA VAL A 165 17.37 13.52 -12.09
C VAL A 165 15.96 13.41 -11.53
N ASN A 166 14.95 13.49 -12.41
CA ASN A 166 13.57 13.28 -12.00
C ASN A 166 13.41 11.82 -11.54
N PRO A 167 12.90 11.54 -10.32
CA PRO A 167 12.63 10.18 -9.84
C PRO A 167 11.73 9.34 -10.75
N GLN A 168 10.90 9.96 -11.57
CA GLN A 168 10.07 9.26 -12.56
C GLN A 168 10.91 8.62 -13.68
N SER A 169 12.10 9.14 -13.96
CA SER A 169 13.04 8.58 -14.92
C SER A 169 13.91 7.45 -14.35
N VAL A 170 13.84 7.23 -13.04
CA VAL A 170 14.59 6.18 -12.35
C VAL A 170 13.74 4.91 -12.29
N HIS A 171 14.28 3.80 -12.76
CA HIS A 171 13.71 2.48 -12.65
C HIS A 171 14.63 1.65 -11.76
N ALA A 172 14.18 1.38 -10.54
CA ALA A 172 14.89 0.59 -9.55
C ALA A 172 13.85 -0.07 -8.63
N TYR A 173 14.16 -1.26 -8.16
CA TYR A 173 13.21 -2.11 -7.45
C TYR A 173 13.83 -2.66 -6.18
N ILE A 174 13.00 -2.76 -5.16
CA ILE A 174 13.26 -3.58 -3.97
C ILE A 174 12.33 -4.77 -4.03
N ILE A 175 12.85 -5.96 -3.79
CA ILE A 175 12.10 -7.22 -3.78
C ILE A 175 12.29 -7.95 -2.44
N GLY A 176 11.52 -9.01 -2.23
CA GLY A 176 11.54 -9.80 -1.02
C GLY A 176 10.44 -9.43 -0.05
N GLU A 177 10.62 -9.72 1.21
CA GLU A 177 9.69 -9.36 2.30
C GLU A 177 9.80 -7.85 2.59
N HIS A 178 8.66 -7.18 2.78
CA HIS A 178 8.65 -5.80 3.31
C HIS A 178 9.12 -5.81 4.78
N GLY A 179 10.44 -5.79 4.97
CA GLY A 179 11.08 -5.99 6.26
C GLY A 179 12.60 -5.90 6.18
N ASP A 180 13.27 -6.50 7.15
CA ASP A 180 14.73 -6.42 7.27
C ASP A 180 15.44 -7.34 6.26
N SER A 181 14.71 -8.19 5.54
CA SER A 181 15.21 -9.12 4.52
C SER A 181 14.95 -8.65 3.08
N GLU A 182 14.51 -7.41 2.88
CA GLU A 182 14.32 -6.83 1.55
C GLU A 182 15.66 -6.68 0.80
N LEU A 183 15.63 -6.74 -0.54
CA LEU A 183 16.82 -6.68 -1.41
C LEU A 183 16.63 -5.67 -2.52
N ALA A 184 17.55 -4.73 -2.68
CA ALA A 184 17.60 -3.84 -3.82
C ALA A 184 18.19 -4.56 -5.07
N VAL A 185 17.48 -4.51 -6.20
CA VAL A 185 17.88 -5.15 -7.44
C VAL A 185 18.70 -4.16 -8.27
N TRP A 186 19.97 -3.99 -7.93
CA TRP A 186 20.87 -3.05 -8.57
C TRP A 186 21.17 -3.38 -10.03
N SER A 187 21.23 -4.67 -10.38
CA SER A 187 21.48 -5.14 -11.75
C SER A 187 20.43 -4.67 -12.77
N GLU A 188 19.23 -4.38 -12.30
CA GLU A 188 18.12 -3.91 -13.14
C GLU A 188 17.90 -2.39 -13.03
N ALA A 189 18.69 -1.71 -12.17
CA ALA A 189 18.55 -0.28 -11.96
C ALA A 189 19.02 0.51 -13.20
N ASN A 190 18.18 1.44 -13.64
CA ASN A 190 18.47 2.26 -14.80
C ASN A 190 17.86 3.65 -14.70
N VAL A 191 18.40 4.61 -15.48
CA VAL A 191 17.85 5.95 -15.63
C VAL A 191 17.47 6.14 -17.10
N SER A 192 16.18 6.25 -17.38
CA SER A 192 15.64 6.36 -18.75
C SER A 192 16.16 5.29 -19.70
N GLY A 193 16.31 4.05 -19.21
CA GLY A 193 16.79 2.90 -20.00
C GLY A 193 18.30 2.76 -20.09
N ILE A 194 19.09 3.67 -19.52
CA ILE A 194 20.55 3.55 -19.42
C ILE A 194 20.87 2.86 -18.11
N ALA A 195 21.62 1.77 -18.13
CA ALA A 195 22.02 1.06 -16.91
C ALA A 195 22.67 2.03 -15.90
N LEU A 196 22.38 1.84 -14.63
CA LEU A 196 22.77 2.79 -13.58
C LEU A 196 24.28 3.05 -13.56
N ASP A 197 25.11 2.01 -13.71
CA ASP A 197 26.57 2.10 -13.77
C ASP A 197 27.01 3.00 -14.93
N GLN A 198 26.50 2.71 -16.12
CA GLN A 198 26.84 3.46 -17.35
C GLN A 198 26.39 4.94 -17.23
N PHE A 199 25.20 5.17 -16.66
CA PHE A 199 24.71 6.53 -16.41
C PHE A 199 25.63 7.28 -15.44
N CYS A 200 26.10 6.63 -14.39
CA CYS A 200 27.02 7.21 -13.42
C CYS A 200 28.38 7.53 -14.05
N GLU A 201 28.92 6.65 -14.89
CA GLU A 201 30.16 6.90 -15.65
C GLU A 201 30.03 8.14 -16.55
N PHE A 202 28.95 8.24 -17.33
CA PHE A 202 28.69 9.41 -18.20
C PHE A 202 28.59 10.73 -17.42
N ARG A 203 28.12 10.67 -16.17
CA ARG A 203 27.99 11.85 -15.31
C ARG A 203 29.23 12.10 -14.45
N GLY A 204 30.28 11.27 -14.56
CA GLY A 204 31.51 11.40 -13.79
C GLY A 204 31.38 11.06 -12.31
N TYR A 205 30.34 10.31 -11.91
CA TYR A 205 30.21 9.79 -10.56
C TYR A 205 31.20 8.64 -10.34
N ARG A 206 32.13 8.81 -9.40
CA ARG A 206 33.11 7.79 -9.00
C ARG A 206 32.60 6.99 -7.78
N ALA A 207 33.09 5.78 -7.61
CA ALA A 207 32.77 4.88 -6.47
C ALA A 207 31.29 4.48 -6.35
N HIS A 208 30.80 3.76 -7.35
CA HIS A 208 29.40 3.37 -7.47
C HIS A 208 28.93 2.44 -6.34
N ALA A 209 29.67 1.36 -6.06
CA ALA A 209 29.29 0.36 -5.08
C ALA A 209 29.16 0.90 -3.63
N GLU A 210 30.03 1.83 -3.21
CA GLU A 210 29.92 2.47 -1.90
C GLU A 210 28.69 3.39 -1.81
N ASN A 211 28.29 3.98 -2.94
CA ASN A 211 27.10 4.82 -3.00
C ASN A 211 25.81 4.00 -2.98
N GLU A 212 25.79 2.84 -3.61
CA GLU A 212 24.65 1.92 -3.58
C GLU A 212 24.35 1.47 -2.16
N GLN A 213 25.37 1.01 -1.44
CA GLN A 213 25.21 0.59 -0.05
C GLN A 213 24.69 1.72 0.84
N LYS A 214 25.25 2.93 0.72
CA LYS A 214 24.78 4.09 1.49
C LYS A 214 23.35 4.52 1.15
N ILE A 215 22.95 4.40 -0.11
CA ILE A 215 21.58 4.71 -0.53
C ILE A 215 20.63 3.66 0.07
N TYR A 216 21.00 2.39 0.02
CA TYR A 216 20.21 1.31 0.58
C TYR A 216 20.04 1.45 2.10
N GLU A 217 21.13 1.71 2.82
CA GLU A 217 21.09 2.01 4.25
C GLU A 217 20.17 3.20 4.58
N HIS A 218 20.15 4.24 3.73
CA HIS A 218 19.22 5.35 3.88
C HIS A 218 17.75 4.96 3.65
N VAL A 219 17.46 4.01 2.77
CA VAL A 219 16.10 3.47 2.59
C VAL A 219 15.65 2.78 3.88
N GLU A 220 16.48 1.93 4.45
CA GLU A 220 16.20 1.23 5.71
C GLU A 220 16.05 2.20 6.90
N VAL A 221 16.94 3.16 7.05
CA VAL A 221 16.91 4.16 8.13
C VAL A 221 15.66 5.03 8.04
N ARG A 222 15.33 5.56 6.85
CA ARG A 222 14.12 6.39 6.68
C ARG A 222 12.84 5.62 6.93
N ARG A 223 12.79 4.34 6.65
CA ARG A 223 11.66 3.48 7.04
C ARG A 223 11.41 3.52 8.55
N SER A 224 12.47 3.57 9.36
CA SER A 224 12.39 3.68 10.81
C SER A 224 12.10 5.11 11.29
N GLU A 225 12.62 6.13 10.61
CA GLU A 225 12.43 7.54 10.93
C GLU A 225 11.03 8.02 10.62
N GLU A 226 10.44 7.66 9.47
CA GLU A 226 9.05 7.99 9.14
C GLU A 226 8.07 7.47 10.19
N ARG A 227 8.35 6.32 10.80
CA ARG A 227 7.59 5.81 11.94
C ARG A 227 7.73 6.66 13.19
N ARG A 228 8.89 7.33 13.40
CA ARG A 228 9.12 8.24 14.54
C ARG A 228 8.47 9.60 14.29
N VAL A 229 8.76 10.22 13.15
CA VAL A 229 8.21 11.56 12.77
C VAL A 229 6.68 11.52 12.71
N GLY A 230 6.08 10.50 12.14
CA GLY A 230 4.62 10.36 12.14
C GLY A 230 3.99 10.21 13.54
N LYS A 231 4.79 9.95 14.59
CA LYS A 231 4.34 9.97 15.99
C LYS A 231 4.53 11.32 16.67
N GLU A 232 5.47 12.14 16.20
CA GLU A 232 5.77 13.46 16.77
C GLU A 232 4.88 14.57 16.19
N CYS A 233 4.26 14.33 15.03
CA CYS A 233 3.29 15.26 14.40
C CYS A 233 1.84 15.07 14.87
N ARG A 234 1.62 14.46 16.04
CA ARG A 234 0.28 14.26 16.64
C ARG A 234 0.13 15.00 17.95
#